data_364fbcc34ed88a2bdd4d41e5cdb4ea94
#
_entry.id   364fbcc34ed88a2bdd4d41e5cdb4ea94
#
_cell.length_a   1.000
_cell.length_b   1.000
_cell.length_c   1.000
_cell.angle_alpha   90.00
_cell.angle_beta   90.00
_cell.angle_gamma   90.00
#
_symmetry.space_group_name_H-M   'P 1'
#
loop_
_entity.id
_entity.type
_entity.pdbx_description
1 polymer ?
#
loop_
_entity_poly.entity_id
_entity_poly.type
_entity_poly.pdbx_seq_one_letter_code
_entity_poly.pdbx_strand_id
1 'polypeptide(L)' 'MPEKKKIKVGDWVRVRKVGIDGIYEVESIDGENIVVTQKEGSWVSRLKLKLDEVIK' A
#
# COMPACT_ATOMS: atom_id res chain seq x y z
N MET A 1 0.85 -4.71 23.88
CA MET A 1 -0.23 -4.78 22.93
C MET A 1 0.18 -4.32 21.55
N PRO A 2 0.14 -5.18 20.59
CA PRO A 2 0.53 -4.77 19.25
C PRO A 2 -0.44 -3.74 18.69
N GLU A 3 0.13 -2.79 18.03
CA GLU A 3 -0.64 -1.78 17.35
C GLU A 3 -1.04 -2.32 15.99
N LYS A 4 -2.29 -2.21 15.68
CA LYS A 4 -2.71 -2.50 14.33
C LYS A 4 -2.37 -1.28 13.50
N LYS A 5 -1.88 -1.51 12.30
CA LYS A 5 -1.59 -0.41 11.41
C LYS A 5 -2.90 0.28 11.05
N LYS A 6 -2.94 1.57 11.27
CA LYS A 6 -4.12 2.35 10.92
C LYS A 6 -3.91 2.93 9.54
N ILE A 7 -4.25 2.15 8.55
CA ILE A 7 -4.10 2.54 7.16
C ILE A 7 -5.49 2.78 6.60
N LYS A 8 -5.66 3.89 5.91
CA LYS A 8 -6.92 4.27 5.30
C LYS A 8 -6.73 4.52 3.83
N VAL A 9 -7.83 4.47 3.10
CA VAL A 9 -7.83 4.85 1.69
C VAL A 9 -7.33 6.29 1.58
N GLY A 10 -6.41 6.51 0.67
CA GLY A 10 -5.79 7.82 0.49
C GLY A 10 -4.48 8.01 1.21
N ASP A 11 -4.13 7.09 2.10
CA ASP A 11 -2.86 7.17 2.81
C ASP A 11 -1.70 6.80 1.90
N TRP A 12 -0.53 7.31 2.24
CA TRP A 12 0.69 6.99 1.52
C TRP A 12 1.46 5.94 2.30
N VAL A 13 1.85 4.86 1.63
CA VAL A 13 2.52 3.74 2.28
C VAL A 13 3.70 3.28 1.45
N ARG A 14 4.58 2.52 2.08
CA ARG A 14 5.68 1.86 1.40
C ARG A 14 5.45 0.36 1.43
N VAL A 15 5.93 -0.32 0.41
CA VAL A 15 5.79 -1.77 0.31
C VAL A 15 7.04 -2.43 0.83
N ARG A 16 6.85 -3.44 1.68
CA ARG A 16 7.95 -4.18 2.31
C ARG A 16 8.34 -5.42 1.52
N LYS A 17 8.46 -5.27 0.22
CA LYS A 17 8.86 -6.38 -0.63
C LYS A 17 10.11 -6.02 -1.39
N VAL A 18 10.98 -7.03 -1.56
CA VAL A 18 12.21 -6.85 -2.34
C VAL A 18 11.82 -6.57 -3.78
N GLY A 19 12.45 -5.56 -4.36
CA GLY A 19 12.21 -5.22 -5.75
C GLY A 19 11.09 -4.22 -5.97
N ILE A 20 10.39 -3.86 -4.89
CA ILE A 20 9.32 -2.85 -4.98
C ILE A 20 9.74 -1.64 -4.16
N ASP A 21 9.91 -0.52 -4.83
CA ASP A 21 10.34 0.72 -4.20
C ASP A 21 9.34 1.82 -4.41
N GLY A 22 9.49 2.86 -3.61
CA GLY A 22 8.71 4.06 -3.79
C GLY A 22 7.52 4.12 -2.86
N ILE A 23 6.76 5.18 -3.00
CA ILE A 23 5.61 5.44 -2.16
C ILE A 23 4.36 5.17 -2.98
N TYR A 24 3.45 4.42 -2.39
CA TYR A 24 2.19 4.07 -3.02
C TYR A 24 1.04 4.68 -2.24
N GLU A 25 -0.04 4.95 -2.95
CA GLU A 25 -1.26 5.47 -2.33
C GLU A 25 -2.26 4.32 -2.17
N VAL A 26 -2.89 4.25 -1.01
CA VAL A 26 -3.89 3.21 -0.75
C VAL A 26 -5.13 3.51 -1.55
N GLU A 27 -5.52 2.59 -2.41
CA GLU A 27 -6.70 2.73 -3.24
C GLU A 27 -7.92 2.10 -2.58
N SER A 28 -7.74 0.92 -2.00
CA SER A 28 -8.85 0.25 -1.33
C SER A 28 -8.33 -0.71 -0.27
N ILE A 29 -9.17 -1.02 0.67
CA ILE A 29 -8.85 -1.95 1.75
C ILE A 29 -10.03 -2.89 1.90
N ASP A 30 -9.72 -4.20 1.97
CA ASP A 30 -10.74 -5.22 2.14
C ASP A 30 -10.21 -6.22 3.17
N GLY A 31 -10.58 -6.02 4.44
CA GLY A 31 -10.09 -6.86 5.50
C GLY A 31 -8.58 -6.74 5.65
N GLU A 32 -7.86 -7.83 5.43
CA GLU A 32 -6.41 -7.83 5.48
C GLU A 32 -5.78 -7.52 4.14
N ASN A 33 -6.58 -7.40 3.11
CA ASN A 33 -6.07 -7.14 1.77
C ASN A 33 -6.12 -5.66 1.46
N ILE A 34 -5.14 -5.20 0.72
CA ILE A 34 -5.02 -3.80 0.40
C ILE A 34 -4.58 -3.67 -1.06
N VAL A 35 -5.14 -2.71 -1.73
CA VAL A 35 -4.72 -2.38 -3.10
C VAL A 35 -4.09 -1.01 -3.05
N VAL A 36 -2.88 -0.92 -3.57
CA VAL A 36 -2.15 0.34 -3.60
C VAL A 36 -1.78 0.68 -5.04
N THR A 37 -1.67 1.96 -5.32
CA THR A 37 -1.35 2.44 -6.65
C THR A 37 -0.20 3.42 -6.61
N GLN A 38 0.55 3.44 -7.70
CA GLN A 38 1.60 4.41 -7.89
C GLN A 38 1.45 4.98 -9.29
N LYS A 39 1.48 6.29 -9.38
CA LYS A 39 1.37 6.98 -10.66
C LYS A 39 2.69 7.63 -11.01
N GLU A 40 3.14 7.40 -12.22
CA GLU A 40 4.35 8.02 -12.73
C GLU A 40 4.07 8.49 -14.16
N GLY A 41 3.90 9.79 -14.33
CA GLY A 41 3.54 10.32 -15.63
C GLY A 41 2.21 9.74 -16.07
N SER A 42 2.22 9.03 -17.20
CA SER A 42 1.01 8.40 -17.72
C SER A 42 0.88 6.94 -17.26
N TRP A 43 1.80 6.46 -16.43
CA TRP A 43 1.78 5.09 -15.97
C TRP A 43 1.08 5.00 -14.62
N VAL A 44 0.27 3.96 -14.48
CA VAL A 44 -0.36 3.66 -13.20
C VAL A 44 -0.06 2.20 -12.88
N SER A 45 0.58 1.99 -11.75
CA SER A 45 0.88 0.65 -11.26
C SER A 45 -0.03 0.35 -10.09
N ARG A 46 -0.60 -0.84 -10.08
CA ARG A 46 -1.51 -1.26 -9.02
C ARG A 46 -1.02 -2.57 -8.44
N LEU A 47 -0.93 -2.64 -7.14
CA LEU A 47 -0.47 -3.82 -6.44
C LEU A 47 -1.49 -4.27 -5.42
N LYS A 48 -1.68 -5.58 -5.34
CA LYS A 48 -2.55 -6.18 -4.37
C LYS A 48 -1.69 -6.84 -3.31
N LEU A 49 -1.82 -6.39 -2.08
CA LEU A 49 -0.96 -6.80 -0.98
C LEU A 49 -1.78 -7.08 0.25
N LYS A 50 -1.09 -7.52 1.30
CA LYS A 50 -1.70 -7.64 2.61
C LYS A 50 -1.24 -6.49 3.48
N LEU A 51 -2.03 -6.18 4.50
CA LEU A 51 -1.73 -5.04 5.37
C LEU A 51 -0.35 -5.13 6.01
N ASP A 52 0.11 -6.32 6.34
CA ASP A 52 1.41 -6.46 6.98
C ASP A 52 2.58 -6.32 5.99
N GLU A 53 2.27 -6.19 4.71
CA GLU A 53 3.31 -6.00 3.69
C GLU A 53 3.56 -4.53 3.37
N VAL A 54 2.87 -3.64 4.04
CA VAL A 54 3.03 -2.19 3.81
C VAL A 54 3.40 -1.50 5.11
N ILE A 55 4.08 -0.37 4.96
CA ILE A 55 4.50 0.48 6.08
C ILE A 55 3.97 1.87 5.82
N LYS A 56 3.27 2.39 6.80
CA LYS A 56 2.78 3.75 6.69
C LYS A 56 3.83 4.76 7.15
#